data_617fc7b9bc0d55f9ad407381d2eedb5c
#
_entry.id   617fc7b9bc0d55f9ad407381d2eedb5c
#
_cell.length_a   1.000
_cell.length_b   1.000
_cell.length_c   1.000
_cell.angle_alpha   90.00
_cell.angle_beta   90.00
_cell.angle_gamma   90.00
#
_symmetry.space_group_name_H-M   'P 1'
#
loop_
_entity.id
_entity.type
_entity.pdbx_description
1 polymer ?
#
loop_
_entity_poly.entity_id
_entity_poly.type
_entity_poly.pdbx_seq_one_letter_code
_entity_poly.pdbx_strand_id
1 'polypeptide(L)'
;MKETEAGRIGEVICLLRLAKMGIQSEIVNLGTSDIISFAYDYTWRIQVKGSQLKGNKGTKDRHSPGYQFCVSKGLSPKKPLTQEDCDIVALVAVPQERVLFVPVSSFKEVKTKRLKPLDFLEKELEWNSWVECMSHYGINPPRPSWLPVPDPLCLVPEAPHRSP
;
A
#
# COMPACT_ATOMS: atom_id res chain seq x y z
N MET A 1 20.75 -3.54 3.17
CA MET A 1 19.91 -2.65 3.99
C MET A 1 19.26 -3.47 5.09
N LYS A 2 19.35 -3.00 6.31
CA LYS A 2 18.72 -3.66 7.47
C LYS A 2 17.19 -3.44 7.44
N GLU A 3 16.42 -4.38 8.00
CA GLU A 3 14.93 -4.27 8.01
C GLU A 3 14.42 -2.96 8.65
N THR A 4 15.09 -2.48 9.70
CA THR A 4 14.80 -1.20 10.36
C THR A 4 15.01 0.01 9.45
N GLU A 5 16.01 -0.03 8.56
CA GLU A 5 16.26 1.05 7.59
C GLU A 5 15.19 1.04 6.49
N ALA A 6 14.82 -0.14 5.99
CA ALA A 6 13.73 -0.28 5.02
C ALA A 6 12.39 0.24 5.58
N GLY A 7 12.13 0.01 6.87
CA GLY A 7 10.97 0.55 7.56
C GLY A 7 10.94 2.08 7.54
N ARG A 8 12.00 2.73 7.99
CA ARG A 8 12.11 4.21 8.02
C ARG A 8 12.03 4.84 6.64
N ILE A 9 12.71 4.25 5.65
CA ILE A 9 12.63 4.72 4.26
C ILE A 9 11.20 4.55 3.74
N GLY A 10 10.55 3.44 4.06
CA GLY A 10 9.15 3.18 3.71
C GLY A 10 8.20 4.25 4.25
N GLU A 11 8.37 4.68 5.51
CA GLU A 11 7.58 5.76 6.10
C GLU A 11 7.76 7.08 5.34
N VAL A 12 9.00 7.44 4.98
CA VAL A 12 9.30 8.67 4.23
C VAL A 12 8.70 8.60 2.81
N ILE A 13 8.83 7.47 2.13
CA ILE A 13 8.21 7.27 0.81
C ILE A 13 6.69 7.39 0.91
N CYS A 14 6.08 6.75 1.90
CA CYS A 14 4.63 6.81 2.11
C CYS A 14 4.17 8.25 2.34
N LEU A 15 4.85 8.99 3.22
CA LEU A 15 4.56 10.40 3.50
C LEU A 15 4.65 11.26 2.23
N LEU A 16 5.70 11.06 1.43
CA LEU A 16 5.89 11.76 0.15
C LEU A 16 4.74 11.47 -0.83
N ARG A 17 4.31 10.22 -0.94
CA ARG A 17 3.21 9.83 -1.84
C ARG A 17 1.87 10.41 -1.39
N LEU A 18 1.59 10.42 -0.08
CA LEU A 18 0.42 11.09 0.48
C LEU A 18 0.44 12.59 0.19
N ALA A 19 1.57 13.25 0.40
CA ALA A 19 1.74 14.68 0.09
C ALA A 19 1.51 14.97 -1.41
N LYS A 20 2.02 14.13 -2.32
CA LYS A 20 1.76 14.25 -3.76
C LYS A 20 0.28 14.06 -4.14
N MET A 21 -0.48 13.35 -3.35
CA MET A 21 -1.94 13.24 -3.49
C MET A 21 -2.71 14.38 -2.83
N GLY A 22 -2.02 15.35 -2.19
CA GLY A 22 -2.64 16.46 -1.46
C GLY A 22 -3.23 16.06 -0.11
N ILE A 23 -2.81 14.92 0.44
CA ILE A 23 -3.28 14.42 1.73
C ILE A 23 -2.30 14.85 2.82
N GLN A 24 -2.79 15.70 3.73
CA GLN A 24 -2.00 16.13 4.88
C GLN A 24 -1.73 14.95 5.80
N SER A 25 -0.47 14.72 6.11
CA SER A 25 -0.05 13.58 6.92
C SER A 25 1.18 13.89 7.75
N GLU A 26 1.32 13.18 8.86
CA GLU A 26 2.44 13.33 9.79
C GLU A 26 2.96 11.96 10.20
N ILE A 27 4.29 11.81 10.29
CA ILE A 27 4.91 10.63 10.89
C ILE A 27 4.73 10.72 12.39
N VAL A 28 4.23 9.63 12.99
CA VAL A 28 3.99 9.52 14.43
C VAL A 28 4.51 8.17 14.91
N ASN A 29 4.83 8.10 16.19
CA ASN A 29 5.19 6.83 16.84
C ASN A 29 4.15 6.50 17.92
N LEU A 30 2.92 6.25 17.47
CA LEU A 30 1.79 5.98 18.34
C LEU A 30 1.33 4.51 18.21
N GLY A 31 1.88 3.67 19.07
CA GLY A 31 1.52 2.26 19.11
C GLY A 31 1.90 1.54 17.80
N THR A 32 0.90 1.07 17.06
CA THR A 32 1.07 0.39 15.76
C THR A 32 0.88 1.31 14.56
N SER A 33 0.66 2.61 14.76
CA SER A 33 0.50 3.58 13.68
C SER A 33 1.79 4.34 13.45
N ASP A 34 2.26 4.38 12.22
CA ASP A 34 3.48 5.08 11.81
C ASP A 34 3.16 6.47 11.24
N ILE A 35 2.02 6.60 10.58
CA ILE A 35 1.54 7.86 9.97
C ILE A 35 0.09 8.11 10.38
N ILE A 36 -0.21 9.37 10.64
CA ILE A 36 -1.57 9.89 10.78
C ILE A 36 -1.85 10.79 9.59
N SER A 37 -2.96 10.55 8.90
CA SER A 37 -3.43 11.36 7.77
C SER A 37 -4.76 12.02 8.08
N PHE A 38 -4.95 13.25 7.59
CA PHE A 38 -6.17 14.03 7.76
C PHE A 38 -6.81 14.24 6.40
N ALA A 39 -7.92 13.56 6.15
CA ALA A 39 -8.64 13.67 4.89
C ALA A 39 -10.12 13.36 5.07
N TYR A 40 -10.98 14.10 4.34
CA TYR A 40 -12.43 13.89 4.26
C TYR A 40 -13.12 13.96 5.63
N ASP A 41 -12.67 14.91 6.47
CA ASP A 41 -13.15 15.15 7.86
C ASP A 41 -12.84 13.98 8.83
N TYR A 42 -11.96 13.07 8.46
CA TYR A 42 -11.52 11.95 9.29
C TYR A 42 -10.01 11.96 9.52
N THR A 43 -9.63 11.30 10.61
CA THR A 43 -8.24 10.98 10.93
C THR A 43 -7.98 9.51 10.62
N TRP A 44 -7.01 9.24 9.77
CA TRP A 44 -6.66 7.89 9.33
C TRP A 44 -5.35 7.44 9.95
N ARG A 45 -5.37 6.30 10.60
CA ARG A 45 -4.19 5.66 11.18
C ARG A 45 -3.60 4.70 10.16
N ILE A 46 -2.35 4.95 9.75
CA ILE A 46 -1.67 4.16 8.73
C ILE A 46 -0.49 3.44 9.34
N GLN A 47 -0.45 2.12 9.19
CA GLN A 47 0.72 1.29 9.48
C GLN A 47 1.51 1.10 8.18
N VAL A 48 2.79 1.46 8.19
CA VAL A 48 3.67 1.30 7.03
C VAL A 48 4.44 0.00 7.10
N LYS A 49 4.49 -0.73 6.01
CA LYS A 49 5.31 -1.93 5.83
C LYS A 49 6.19 -1.77 4.60
N GLY A 50 7.47 -1.45 4.83
CA GLY A 50 8.47 -1.36 3.76
C GLY A 50 9.07 -2.73 3.44
N SER A 51 9.32 -3.00 2.16
CA SER A 51 10.00 -4.21 1.72
C SER A 51 11.04 -3.91 0.65
N GLN A 52 12.17 -4.60 0.76
CA GLN A 52 13.17 -4.71 -0.30
C GLN A 52 12.81 -5.89 -1.21
N LEU A 53 13.28 -5.83 -2.46
CA LEU A 53 13.14 -6.95 -3.37
C LEU A 53 13.98 -8.12 -2.86
N LYS A 54 13.33 -9.20 -2.49
CA LYS A 54 14.00 -10.45 -2.06
C LYS A 54 14.12 -11.37 -3.26
N GLY A 55 15.36 -11.55 -3.73
CA GLY A 55 15.71 -12.61 -4.69
C GLY A 55 15.94 -13.92 -3.97
N ASN A 56 15.68 -15.04 -4.62
CA ASN A 56 16.04 -16.36 -4.13
C ASN A 56 17.56 -16.54 -4.16
N LYS A 57 18.23 -16.28 -3.04
CA LYS A 57 19.60 -16.74 -2.85
C LYS A 57 19.56 -18.21 -2.39
N GLY A 58 19.80 -19.13 -3.31
CA GLY A 58 20.31 -20.45 -2.99
C GLY A 58 19.31 -21.56 -2.63
N THR A 59 18.03 -21.42 -2.85
CA THR A 59 17.08 -22.55 -2.77
C THR A 59 16.64 -22.99 -4.16
N LYS A 60 16.42 -24.31 -4.34
CA LYS A 60 15.97 -24.91 -5.60
C LYS A 60 14.56 -24.46 -6.02
N ASP A 61 13.90 -23.62 -5.22
CA ASP A 61 12.58 -23.08 -5.51
C ASP A 61 12.70 -21.89 -6.45
N ARG A 62 12.28 -22.10 -7.69
CA ARG A 62 12.27 -21.14 -8.81
C ARG A 62 11.18 -20.06 -8.63
N HIS A 63 11.04 -19.45 -7.46
CA HIS A 63 10.13 -18.34 -7.30
C HIS A 63 10.75 -17.06 -7.82
N SER A 64 10.02 -16.36 -8.68
CA SER A 64 10.40 -15.03 -9.16
C SER A 64 10.67 -14.09 -8.00
N PRO A 65 11.64 -13.15 -8.12
CA PRO A 65 11.88 -12.13 -7.12
C PRO A 65 10.59 -11.40 -6.75
N GLY A 66 10.40 -11.11 -5.47
CA GLY A 66 9.18 -10.46 -4.99
C GLY A 66 9.38 -9.71 -3.69
N TYR A 67 8.37 -8.93 -3.34
CA TYR A 67 8.28 -8.24 -2.07
C TYR A 67 7.55 -9.11 -1.05
N GLN A 68 8.06 -9.13 0.17
CA GLN A 68 7.42 -9.83 1.28
C GLN A 68 7.14 -8.82 2.40
N PHE A 69 5.88 -8.66 2.74
CA PHE A 69 5.42 -7.74 3.78
C PHE A 69 4.93 -8.53 4.99
N CYS A 70 5.50 -8.24 6.15
CA CYS A 70 5.01 -8.78 7.42
C CYS A 70 3.86 -7.91 7.92
N VAL A 71 2.62 -8.34 7.66
CA VAL A 71 1.39 -7.63 8.03
C VAL A 71 0.83 -8.09 9.37
N SER A 72 1.73 -8.27 10.32
CA SER A 72 1.43 -8.72 11.68
C SER A 72 2.15 -7.86 12.71
N LYS A 73 1.74 -7.97 13.98
CA LYS A 73 2.31 -7.28 15.13
C LYS A 73 2.85 -8.26 16.16
N GLY A 74 3.72 -7.76 17.04
CA GLY A 74 4.32 -8.52 18.13
C GLY A 74 5.52 -9.36 17.70
N LEU A 75 6.23 -9.90 18.67
CA LEU A 75 7.45 -10.68 18.46
C LEU A 75 7.17 -12.17 18.35
N SER A 76 6.46 -12.74 19.32
CA SER A 76 6.10 -14.17 19.33
C SER A 76 5.01 -14.45 20.39
N PRO A 77 3.87 -15.06 20.03
CA PRO A 77 3.42 -15.32 18.66
C PRO A 77 3.01 -14.04 17.93
N LYS A 78 3.31 -13.95 16.64
CA LYS A 78 2.86 -12.82 15.80
C LYS A 78 1.34 -12.88 15.62
N LYS A 79 0.67 -11.75 15.82
CA LYS A 79 -0.77 -11.59 15.64
C LYS A 79 -1.07 -10.77 14.39
N PRO A 80 -2.13 -11.07 13.62
CA PRO A 80 -2.56 -10.23 12.51
C PRO A 80 -2.88 -8.81 12.98
N LEU A 81 -2.67 -7.83 12.09
CA LEU A 81 -3.15 -6.46 12.30
C LEU A 81 -4.68 -6.43 12.25
N THR A 82 -5.27 -5.61 13.09
CA THR A 82 -6.71 -5.41 13.17
C THR A 82 -7.07 -3.93 13.11
N GLN A 83 -8.35 -3.62 13.02
CA GLN A 83 -8.85 -2.25 13.00
C GLN A 83 -8.64 -1.51 14.33
N GLU A 84 -8.34 -2.22 15.42
CA GLU A 84 -7.89 -1.59 16.67
C GLU A 84 -6.48 -1.01 16.52
N ASP A 85 -5.65 -1.60 15.65
CA ASP A 85 -4.26 -1.20 15.45
C ASP A 85 -4.12 -0.02 14.47
N CYS A 86 -4.80 -0.09 13.33
CA CYS A 86 -4.77 0.92 12.28
C CYS A 86 -5.99 0.79 11.37
N ASP A 87 -6.19 1.77 10.51
CA ASP A 87 -7.28 1.76 9.53
C ASP A 87 -6.78 1.26 8.17
N ILE A 88 -5.57 1.65 7.81
CA ILE A 88 -4.93 1.40 6.52
C ILE A 88 -3.53 0.81 6.74
N VAL A 89 -3.16 -0.15 5.90
CA VAL A 89 -1.80 -0.66 5.78
C VAL A 89 -1.22 -0.14 4.47
N ALA A 90 -0.10 0.56 4.53
CA ALA A 90 0.66 1.01 3.36
C ALA A 90 1.78 0.02 3.07
N LEU A 91 1.71 -0.69 1.97
CA LEU A 91 2.74 -1.62 1.49
C LEU A 91 3.69 -0.86 0.56
N VAL A 92 4.93 -0.67 1.00
CA VAL A 92 5.92 0.14 0.28
C VAL A 92 6.97 -0.74 -0.37
N ALA A 93 6.97 -0.75 -1.70
CA ALA A 93 8.05 -1.31 -2.51
C ALA A 93 9.22 -0.31 -2.53
N VAL A 94 10.16 -0.44 -1.59
CA VAL A 94 11.21 0.56 -1.37
C VAL A 94 12.05 0.84 -2.61
N PRO A 95 12.56 -0.16 -3.38
CA PRO A 95 13.35 0.10 -4.57
C PRO A 95 12.59 0.83 -5.70
N GLN A 96 11.28 0.65 -5.77
CA GLN A 96 10.43 1.28 -6.78
C GLN A 96 9.83 2.61 -6.28
N GLU A 97 9.99 2.93 -5.00
CA GLU A 97 9.40 4.10 -4.34
C GLU A 97 7.88 4.20 -4.55
N ARG A 98 7.19 3.05 -4.54
CA ARG A 98 5.76 2.93 -4.79
C ARG A 98 5.02 2.43 -3.56
N VAL A 99 3.79 2.86 -3.41
CA VAL A 99 2.93 2.53 -2.27
C VAL A 99 1.59 1.97 -2.73
N LEU A 100 1.22 0.84 -2.14
CA LEU A 100 -0.12 0.26 -2.27
C LEU A 100 -0.85 0.41 -0.93
N PHE A 101 -1.93 1.17 -0.91
CA PHE A 101 -2.79 1.33 0.27
C PHE A 101 -3.84 0.23 0.31
N VAL A 102 -4.00 -0.41 1.46
CA VAL A 102 -4.93 -1.54 1.65
C VAL A 102 -5.67 -1.36 2.97
N PRO A 103 -7.00 -1.51 3.03
CA PRO A 103 -7.72 -1.49 4.30
C PRO A 103 -7.23 -2.63 5.19
N VAL A 104 -7.05 -2.39 6.48
CA VAL A 104 -6.49 -3.39 7.41
C VAL A 104 -7.33 -4.66 7.47
N SER A 105 -8.64 -4.55 7.28
CA SER A 105 -9.55 -5.70 7.24
C SER A 105 -9.27 -6.71 6.13
N SER A 106 -8.56 -6.31 5.07
CA SER A 106 -8.12 -7.21 3.99
C SER A 106 -7.04 -8.21 4.44
N PHE A 107 -6.43 -7.99 5.60
CA PHE A 107 -5.40 -8.87 6.18
C PHE A 107 -5.93 -9.73 7.33
N LYS A 108 -7.22 -9.95 7.42
CA LYS A 108 -7.82 -10.81 8.43
C LYS A 108 -7.15 -12.20 8.37
N GLU A 109 -6.52 -12.60 9.49
CA GLU A 109 -5.76 -13.85 9.63
C GLU A 109 -4.51 -13.99 8.75
N VAL A 110 -4.16 -12.96 7.97
CA VAL A 110 -2.95 -12.94 7.15
C VAL A 110 -1.79 -12.35 7.95
N LYS A 111 -0.67 -13.07 8.00
CA LYS A 111 0.56 -12.61 8.69
C LYS A 111 1.62 -12.09 7.72
N THR A 112 1.61 -12.59 6.50
CA THR A 112 2.57 -12.22 5.46
C THR A 112 1.86 -12.06 4.12
N LYS A 113 2.10 -10.93 3.45
CA LYS A 113 1.63 -10.67 2.08
C LYS A 113 2.83 -10.68 1.13
N ARG A 114 2.71 -11.39 0.02
CA ARG A 114 3.70 -11.40 -1.06
C ARG A 114 3.13 -10.70 -2.29
N LEU A 115 3.92 -9.82 -2.90
CA LEU A 115 3.57 -9.09 -4.11
C LEU A 115 4.75 -9.13 -5.09
N LYS A 116 4.45 -9.07 -6.37
CA LYS A 116 5.45 -9.01 -7.44
C LYS A 116 5.81 -7.56 -7.75
N PRO A 117 7.00 -7.28 -8.32
CA PRO A 117 7.33 -5.94 -8.81
C PRO A 117 6.29 -5.39 -9.79
N LEU A 118 5.67 -6.26 -10.60
CA LEU A 118 4.62 -5.92 -11.56
C LEU A 118 3.38 -5.29 -10.88
N ASP A 119 3.05 -5.71 -9.66
CA ASP A 119 1.90 -5.19 -8.91
C ASP A 119 2.06 -3.70 -8.53
N PHE A 120 3.28 -3.15 -8.67
CA PHE A 120 3.61 -1.75 -8.38
C PHE A 120 3.84 -0.88 -9.63
N LEU A 121 3.53 -1.38 -10.83
CA LEU A 121 3.77 -0.66 -12.08
C LEU A 121 2.60 0.21 -12.55
N GLU A 122 1.42 0.07 -11.96
CA GLU A 122 0.26 0.88 -12.32
C GLU A 122 0.56 2.38 -12.17
N LYS A 123 0.23 3.17 -13.20
CA LYS A 123 0.61 4.59 -13.28
C LYS A 123 0.10 5.42 -12.10
N GLU A 124 -1.13 5.18 -11.67
CA GLU A 124 -1.80 5.90 -10.57
C GLU A 124 -2.06 4.98 -9.37
N LEU A 125 -1.16 4.04 -9.10
CA LEU A 125 -1.32 3.03 -8.06
C LEU A 125 -1.70 3.63 -6.71
N GLU A 126 -1.00 4.67 -6.29
CA GLU A 126 -1.21 5.28 -4.98
C GLU A 126 -2.61 5.89 -4.88
N TRP A 127 -3.02 6.64 -5.91
CA TRP A 127 -4.35 7.24 -5.94
C TRP A 127 -5.46 6.19 -6.02
N ASN A 128 -5.34 5.23 -6.94
CA ASN A 128 -6.35 4.19 -7.13
C ASN A 128 -6.52 3.32 -5.88
N SER A 129 -5.42 2.89 -5.27
CA SER A 129 -5.47 2.11 -4.04
C SER A 129 -5.99 2.92 -2.83
N TRP A 130 -5.68 4.21 -2.77
CA TRP A 130 -6.26 5.11 -1.77
C TRP A 130 -7.78 5.24 -1.93
N VAL A 131 -8.27 5.44 -3.16
CA VAL A 131 -9.71 5.49 -3.46
C VAL A 131 -10.40 4.19 -3.07
N GLU A 132 -9.81 3.04 -3.34
CA GLU A 132 -10.35 1.74 -2.91
C GLU A 132 -10.44 1.63 -1.39
N CYS A 133 -9.41 2.07 -0.66
CA CYS A 133 -9.46 2.14 0.80
C CYS A 133 -10.59 3.05 1.29
N MET A 134 -10.72 4.24 0.74
CA MET A 134 -11.76 5.19 1.11
C MET A 134 -13.15 4.64 0.80
N SER A 135 -13.32 4.00 -0.34
CA SER A 135 -14.57 3.32 -0.72
C SER A 135 -14.97 2.23 0.27
N HIS A 136 -13.99 1.48 0.76
CA HIS A 136 -14.22 0.49 1.83
C HIS A 136 -14.81 1.11 3.10
N TYR A 137 -14.44 2.34 3.41
CA TYR A 137 -14.99 3.12 4.54
C TYR A 137 -16.20 3.99 4.17
N GLY A 138 -16.78 3.80 2.99
CA GLY A 138 -17.97 4.54 2.53
C GLY A 138 -17.68 5.96 2.03
N ILE A 139 -16.43 6.28 1.73
CA ILE A 139 -16.01 7.59 1.24
C ILE A 139 -15.66 7.49 -0.24
N ASN A 140 -16.16 8.44 -1.04
CA ASN A 140 -15.81 8.57 -2.45
C ASN A 140 -15.02 9.87 -2.65
N PRO A 141 -13.68 9.81 -2.59
CA PRO A 141 -12.86 11.02 -2.66
C PRO A 141 -12.93 11.64 -4.05
N PRO A 142 -13.05 12.98 -4.14
CA PRO A 142 -13.00 13.66 -5.41
C PRO A 142 -11.58 13.57 -5.98
N ARG A 143 -11.48 13.32 -7.30
CA ARG A 143 -10.19 13.31 -7.98
C ARG A 143 -9.55 14.69 -7.90
N PRO A 144 -8.32 14.83 -7.40
CA PRO A 144 -7.63 16.11 -7.38
C PRO A 144 -7.43 16.67 -8.79
N SER A 145 -7.63 17.97 -8.95
CA SER A 145 -7.50 18.64 -10.26
C SER A 145 -6.08 18.63 -10.83
N TRP A 146 -5.08 18.44 -9.98
CA TRP A 146 -3.66 18.39 -10.37
C TRP A 146 -3.20 16.97 -10.76
N LEU A 147 -4.01 15.92 -10.53
CA LEU A 147 -3.73 14.61 -11.11
C LEU A 147 -3.97 14.66 -12.61
N PRO A 148 -3.07 14.08 -13.42
CA PRO A 148 -3.28 14.01 -14.86
C PRO A 148 -4.63 13.39 -15.19
N VAL A 149 -5.35 13.97 -16.16
CA VAL A 149 -6.55 13.34 -16.68
C VAL A 149 -6.19 11.97 -17.26
N PRO A 150 -6.89 10.88 -16.91
CA PRO A 150 -6.64 9.59 -17.53
C PRO A 150 -6.74 9.72 -19.05
N ASP A 151 -5.79 9.13 -19.78
CA ASP A 151 -5.82 9.15 -21.24
C ASP A 151 -7.12 8.48 -21.71
N PRO A 152 -7.99 9.18 -22.46
CA PRO A 152 -9.24 8.60 -22.92
C PRO A 152 -9.07 7.35 -23.79
N LEU A 153 -7.89 7.13 -24.35
CA LEU A 153 -7.54 5.93 -25.11
C LEU A 153 -7.33 4.68 -24.23
N CYS A 154 -7.16 4.83 -22.92
CA CYS A 154 -7.10 3.70 -21.99
C CYS A 154 -8.49 3.16 -21.61
N LEU A 155 -9.55 3.82 -22.02
CA LEU A 155 -10.94 3.42 -21.80
C LEU A 155 -11.53 2.67 -23.01
N VAL A 156 -10.72 1.93 -23.77
CA VAL A 156 -11.27 1.07 -24.83
C VAL A 156 -12.02 -0.07 -24.15
N PRO A 157 -13.35 -0.13 -24.24
CA PRO A 157 -14.07 -1.27 -23.73
C PRO A 157 -13.59 -2.50 -24.50
N GLU A 158 -13.29 -3.57 -23.76
CA GLU A 158 -13.04 -4.87 -24.38
C GLU A 158 -14.16 -5.16 -25.39
N ALA A 159 -13.77 -5.40 -26.64
CA ALA A 159 -14.72 -5.78 -27.66
C ALA A 159 -15.48 -7.03 -27.20
N PRO A 160 -16.79 -7.08 -27.35
CA PRO A 160 -17.57 -8.25 -26.96
C PRO A 160 -17.01 -9.48 -27.67
N HIS A 161 -16.64 -10.50 -26.88
CA HIS A 161 -16.29 -11.81 -27.41
C HIS A 161 -17.42 -12.28 -28.36
N ARG A 162 -17.15 -12.28 -29.66
CA ARG A 162 -17.99 -13.01 -30.60
C ARG A 162 -17.77 -14.48 -30.30
N SER A 163 -18.76 -15.09 -29.67
CA SER A 163 -18.86 -16.55 -29.63
C SER A 163 -19.08 -17.08 -31.04
N PRO A 164 -18.44 -18.20 -31.44
CA PRO A 164 -18.69 -18.83 -32.72
C PRO A 164 -20.10 -19.41 -32.81
#